data_e85eedb66cc942ab5bd4289fec7550fd
#
_entry.id   e85eedb66cc942ab5bd4289fec7550fd
#
_cell.length_a   1.000
_cell.length_b   1.000
_cell.length_c   1.000
_cell.angle_alpha   90.00
_cell.angle_beta   90.00
_cell.angle_gamma   90.00
#
_symmetry.space_group_name_H-M   'P 1'
#
loop_
_entity.id
_entity.type
_entity.pdbx_description
1 polymer ?
#
loop_
_entity_poly.entity_id
_entity_poly.type
_entity_poly.pdbx_seq_one_letter_code
_entity_poly.pdbx_strand_id
1 'polypeptide(L)'
;MKRISILAVVLMTVLTLQAQDYIGVQFGYARSLTRLNTPESGKSLNPTGYNGLKVGFVYDATIVKGFGVTMGLNYTFGANATDWMKKATIQQGLYPQIRSRGQYHQVEIPVDWQYKFEIAKRTWLMLYTGPTLQCGLIFKDKWYARSDNKSNAFTHEENLYSEEDMEDYALKRLNVTWGIGAGFQYERYFLRGGYDFGLINPYKAYQFTEVVNDGNPRTRGRFDQWQIKLGIYLWEK
;
A
#
# COMPACT_ATOMS: atom_id res chain seq x y z
N MET A 1 -25.71 -16.30 -10.02
CA MET A 1 -25.28 -16.01 -11.39
C MET A 1 -25.96 -14.78 -12.02
N LYS A 2 -27.29 -14.57 -11.95
CA LYS A 2 -27.99 -13.43 -12.58
C LYS A 2 -27.53 -12.03 -12.10
N ARG A 3 -27.09 -11.88 -10.82
CA ARG A 3 -26.65 -10.58 -10.26
C ARG A 3 -25.26 -10.14 -10.78
N ILE A 4 -24.38 -11.09 -11.09
CA ILE A 4 -23.05 -10.81 -11.66
C ILE A 4 -23.17 -10.36 -13.11
N SER A 5 -24.11 -10.93 -13.86
CA SER A 5 -24.38 -10.54 -15.24
C SER A 5 -24.91 -9.12 -15.36
N ILE A 6 -25.76 -8.68 -14.41
CA ILE A 6 -26.30 -7.31 -14.40
C ILE A 6 -25.18 -6.31 -14.11
N LEU A 7 -24.29 -6.62 -13.17
CA LEU A 7 -23.14 -5.76 -12.85
C LEU A 7 -22.19 -5.63 -14.05
N ALA A 8 -21.92 -6.74 -14.75
CA ALA A 8 -21.10 -6.74 -15.95
C ALA A 8 -21.73 -5.96 -17.12
N VAL A 9 -23.04 -6.06 -17.30
CA VAL A 9 -23.77 -5.29 -18.32
C VAL A 9 -23.78 -3.80 -17.98
N VAL A 10 -24.00 -3.41 -16.71
CA VAL A 10 -23.92 -2.02 -16.27
C VAL A 10 -22.50 -1.48 -16.45
N LEU A 11 -21.47 -2.27 -16.15
CA LEU A 11 -20.08 -1.88 -16.36
C LEU A 11 -19.76 -1.69 -17.85
N MET A 12 -20.28 -2.57 -18.73
CA MET A 12 -20.08 -2.46 -20.17
C MET A 12 -20.86 -1.29 -20.80
N THR A 13 -22.06 -0.99 -20.32
CA THR A 13 -22.85 0.14 -20.83
C THR A 13 -22.24 1.49 -20.45
N VAL A 14 -21.55 1.59 -19.31
CA VAL A 14 -20.81 2.79 -18.92
C VAL A 14 -19.61 3.04 -19.85
N LEU A 15 -19.01 1.99 -20.41
CA LEU A 15 -17.88 2.10 -21.33
C LEU A 15 -18.25 2.55 -22.76
N THR A 16 -19.53 2.56 -23.12
CA THR A 16 -20.00 2.95 -24.48
C THR A 16 -20.50 4.39 -24.59
N LEU A 17 -20.65 5.09 -23.49
CA LEU A 17 -20.93 6.54 -23.53
C LEU A 17 -19.69 7.26 -24.08
N GLN A 18 -19.88 8.34 -24.84
CA GLN A 18 -18.83 9.17 -25.45
C GLN A 18 -17.89 9.72 -24.36
N ALA A 19 -17.07 8.83 -23.80
CA ALA A 19 -16.09 9.14 -22.80
C ALA A 19 -14.83 9.63 -23.50
N GLN A 20 -14.24 10.68 -23.00
CA GLN A 20 -12.90 11.05 -23.38
C GLN A 20 -11.94 10.13 -22.60
N ASP A 21 -11.34 9.19 -23.31
CA ASP A 21 -10.52 8.15 -22.72
C ASP A 21 -9.03 8.46 -22.90
N TYR A 22 -8.28 8.27 -21.84
CA TYR A 22 -6.84 8.42 -21.84
C TYR A 22 -6.17 7.15 -21.35
N ILE A 23 -5.13 6.73 -22.04
CA ILE A 23 -4.23 5.66 -21.57
C ILE A 23 -2.86 6.26 -21.37
N GLY A 24 -2.24 5.97 -20.23
CA GLY A 24 -0.95 6.54 -19.88
C GLY A 24 -0.10 5.65 -19.01
N VAL A 25 1.07 6.16 -18.69
CA VAL A 25 2.02 5.57 -17.76
C VAL A 25 2.27 6.53 -16.61
N GLN A 26 2.56 5.96 -15.46
CA GLN A 26 2.84 6.75 -14.26
C GLN A 26 4.03 6.18 -13.50
N PHE A 27 4.76 7.09 -12.88
CA PHE A 27 5.84 6.79 -11.97
C PHE A 27 5.63 7.60 -10.69
N GLY A 28 5.99 7.05 -9.55
CA GLY A 28 5.75 7.74 -8.29
C GLY A 28 6.55 7.20 -7.12
N TYR A 29 6.34 7.85 -6.01
CA TYR A 29 6.82 7.46 -4.71
C TYR A 29 5.65 7.13 -3.81
N ALA A 30 5.80 6.08 -3.03
CA ALA A 30 4.83 5.68 -2.02
C ALA A 30 5.54 5.40 -0.70
N ARG A 31 4.89 5.76 0.40
CA ARG A 31 5.32 5.32 1.72
C ARG A 31 4.21 4.54 2.37
N SER A 32 4.46 3.26 2.55
CA SER A 32 3.56 2.34 3.20
C SER A 32 3.82 2.32 4.70
N LEU A 33 2.77 2.36 5.50
CA LEU A 33 2.80 2.43 6.95
C LEU A 33 2.01 1.25 7.52
N THR A 34 2.69 0.36 8.19
CA THR A 34 2.02 -0.71 8.95
C THR A 34 1.76 -0.23 10.36
N ARG A 35 0.50 -0.11 10.73
CA ARG A 35 0.07 0.25 12.09
C ARG A 35 -0.41 -1.00 12.80
N LEU A 36 0.07 -1.20 14.01
CA LEU A 36 -0.31 -2.30 14.87
C LEU A 36 -0.93 -1.72 16.14
N ASN A 37 -2.15 -2.14 16.46
CA ASN A 37 -2.81 -1.82 17.71
C ASN A 37 -2.78 -3.07 18.59
N THR A 38 -1.97 -3.06 19.62
CA THR A 38 -1.93 -4.13 20.63
C THR A 38 -2.83 -3.75 21.80
N PRO A 39 -3.63 -4.70 22.31
CA PRO A 39 -4.56 -4.41 23.42
C PRO A 39 -3.85 -4.01 24.72
N GLU A 40 -2.66 -4.55 24.97
CA GLU A 40 -1.94 -4.39 26.23
C GLU A 40 -1.35 -2.99 26.45
N SER A 41 -1.06 -2.24 25.38
CA SER A 41 -0.36 -0.95 25.54
C SER A 41 -1.27 0.27 25.42
N GLY A 42 -2.50 0.12 24.91
CA GLY A 42 -3.38 1.27 24.61
C GLY A 42 -2.74 2.28 23.64
N LYS A 43 -1.52 2.02 23.21
CA LYS A 43 -0.75 2.85 22.30
C LYS A 43 -0.53 2.10 21.00
N SER A 44 -0.85 2.75 19.90
CA SER A 44 -0.39 2.32 18.59
C SER A 44 1.14 2.27 18.61
N LEU A 45 1.72 1.12 18.36
CA LEU A 45 3.17 1.03 18.14
C LEU A 45 3.53 1.95 16.98
N ASN A 46 4.69 2.59 17.07
CA ASN A 46 5.16 3.47 16.00
C ASN A 46 5.10 2.74 14.65
N PRO A 47 4.43 3.33 13.66
CA PRO A 47 4.24 2.67 12.39
C PRO A 47 5.59 2.41 11.73
N THR A 48 5.83 1.16 11.36
CA THR A 48 6.98 0.82 10.51
C THR A 48 6.68 1.32 9.10
N GLY A 49 7.52 2.21 8.59
CA GLY A 49 7.35 2.79 7.27
C GLY A 49 8.30 2.18 6.24
N TYR A 50 7.79 1.84 5.08
CA TYR A 50 8.56 1.39 3.91
C TYR A 50 8.45 2.43 2.81
N ASN A 51 9.58 2.91 2.34
CA ASN A 51 9.66 3.84 1.23
C ASN A 51 9.72 3.05 -0.07
N GLY A 52 8.91 3.42 -1.05
CA GLY A 52 8.78 2.65 -2.28
C GLY A 52 8.72 3.51 -3.53
N LEU A 53 9.20 2.93 -4.61
CA LEU A 53 9.00 3.43 -5.96
C LEU A 53 7.81 2.70 -6.58
N LYS A 54 6.97 3.44 -7.27
CA LYS A 54 5.76 2.95 -7.92
C LYS A 54 5.83 3.24 -9.41
N VAL A 55 5.53 2.23 -10.23
CA VAL A 55 5.42 2.37 -11.68
C VAL A 55 4.15 1.66 -12.14
N GLY A 56 3.49 2.17 -13.16
CA GLY A 56 2.28 1.52 -13.63
C GLY A 56 1.65 2.18 -14.84
N PHE A 57 0.55 1.54 -15.24
CA PHE A 57 -0.36 2.02 -16.28
C PHE A 57 -1.58 2.67 -15.63
N VAL A 58 -2.14 3.63 -16.34
CA VAL A 58 -3.37 4.30 -15.96
C VAL A 58 -4.30 4.39 -17.17
N TYR A 59 -5.56 4.07 -16.92
CA TYR A 59 -6.68 4.32 -17.80
C TYR A 59 -7.60 5.33 -17.12
N ASP A 60 -7.95 6.39 -17.81
CA ASP A 60 -8.72 7.50 -17.27
C ASP A 60 -9.87 7.80 -18.24
N ALA A 61 -11.09 7.55 -17.80
CA ALA A 61 -12.30 7.78 -18.55
C ALA A 61 -13.11 8.92 -17.93
N THR A 62 -13.30 10.01 -18.68
CA THR A 62 -14.18 11.11 -18.31
C THR A 62 -15.56 10.86 -18.90
N ILE A 63 -16.56 10.59 -18.08
CA ILE A 63 -17.90 10.13 -18.51
C ILE A 63 -18.82 11.33 -18.78
N VAL A 64 -18.98 12.22 -17.82
CA VAL A 64 -19.89 13.36 -17.92
C VAL A 64 -19.35 14.57 -17.16
N LYS A 65 -19.22 15.72 -17.86
CA LYS A 65 -18.94 17.04 -17.25
C LYS A 65 -17.82 17.03 -16.18
N GLY A 66 -16.73 16.36 -16.49
CA GLY A 66 -15.59 16.25 -15.57
C GLY A 66 -15.66 15.10 -14.58
N PHE A 67 -16.81 14.45 -14.42
CA PHE A 67 -16.91 13.22 -13.63
C PHE A 67 -16.41 12.03 -14.45
N GLY A 68 -15.60 11.18 -13.84
CA GLY A 68 -15.01 10.03 -14.50
C GLY A 68 -14.53 8.95 -13.53
N VAL A 69 -13.92 7.94 -14.12
CA VAL A 69 -13.30 6.81 -13.41
C VAL A 69 -11.88 6.66 -13.90
N THR A 70 -10.98 6.49 -12.97
CA THR A 70 -9.59 6.13 -13.27
C THR A 70 -9.33 4.73 -12.75
N MET A 71 -8.74 3.90 -13.60
CA MET A 71 -8.28 2.57 -13.24
C MET A 71 -6.78 2.47 -13.48
N GLY A 72 -6.10 1.60 -12.77
CA GLY A 72 -4.67 1.43 -12.95
C GLY A 72 -4.18 0.03 -12.63
N LEU A 73 -2.98 -0.25 -13.09
CA LEU A 73 -2.19 -1.40 -12.68
C LEU A 73 -0.82 -0.89 -12.29
N ASN A 74 -0.52 -0.92 -10.99
CA ASN A 74 0.73 -0.41 -10.46
C ASN A 74 1.55 -1.53 -9.85
N TYR A 75 2.84 -1.42 -10.00
CA TYR A 75 3.82 -2.22 -9.27
C TYR A 75 4.58 -1.31 -8.33
N THR A 76 4.66 -1.70 -7.06
CA THR A 76 5.40 -0.97 -6.03
C THR A 76 6.52 -1.83 -5.50
N PHE A 77 7.74 -1.29 -5.56
CA PHE A 77 8.91 -1.82 -4.87
C PHE A 77 9.23 -0.91 -3.69
N GLY A 78 9.19 -1.45 -2.49
CA GLY A 78 9.48 -0.70 -1.28
C GLY A 78 10.60 -1.32 -0.46
N ALA A 79 11.34 -0.46 0.21
CA ALA A 79 12.40 -0.85 1.12
C ALA A 79 12.39 0.00 2.38
N ASN A 80 12.85 -0.60 3.46
CA ASN A 80 13.17 0.07 4.71
C ASN A 80 14.53 -0.41 5.19
N ALA A 81 15.29 0.50 5.79
CA ALA A 81 16.52 0.15 6.47
C ALA A 81 16.61 0.97 7.75
N THR A 82 16.88 0.30 8.85
CA THR A 82 17.18 0.97 10.12
C THR A 82 18.69 1.14 10.27
N ASP A 83 19.10 2.20 10.93
CA ASP A 83 20.47 2.32 11.38
C ASP A 83 20.79 1.31 12.48
N TRP A 84 22.08 1.07 12.74
CA TRP A 84 22.50 0.21 13.83
C TRP A 84 21.99 0.78 15.16
N MET A 85 21.04 0.06 15.77
CA MET A 85 20.49 0.45 17.07
C MET A 85 21.26 -0.27 18.18
N LYS A 86 21.71 0.49 19.18
CA LYS A 86 22.18 -0.09 20.43
C LYS A 86 20.97 -0.47 21.25
N LYS A 87 20.76 -1.76 21.48
CA LYS A 87 19.76 -2.19 22.46
C LYS A 87 20.30 -1.96 23.86
N ALA A 88 19.79 -0.96 24.53
CA ALA A 88 20.16 -0.64 25.92
C ALA A 88 19.70 -1.69 26.94
N THR A 89 18.98 -2.73 26.51
CA THR A 89 18.29 -3.66 27.42
C THR A 89 18.31 -5.12 26.92
N ILE A 90 19.46 -5.60 26.51
CA ILE A 90 19.65 -7.05 26.47
C ILE A 90 20.50 -7.40 27.69
N GLN A 91 19.85 -7.88 28.74
CA GLN A 91 20.52 -8.63 29.76
C GLN A 91 21.25 -9.79 29.08
N GLN A 92 22.58 -9.79 29.22
CA GLN A 92 23.52 -10.78 28.70
C GLN A 92 23.79 -10.74 27.18
N GLY A 93 24.42 -9.74 26.71
CA GLY A 93 25.76 -9.62 26.20
C GLY A 93 26.15 -10.21 24.85
N LEU A 94 25.32 -10.86 24.04
CA LEU A 94 25.85 -11.47 22.81
C LEU A 94 25.82 -10.56 21.58
N TYR A 95 24.81 -9.67 21.45
CA TYR A 95 24.68 -8.82 20.26
C TYR A 95 24.18 -7.41 20.60
N PRO A 96 25.07 -6.46 20.91
CA PRO A 96 24.68 -5.11 21.35
C PRO A 96 24.16 -4.22 20.22
N GLN A 97 24.34 -4.57 18.95
CA GLN A 97 23.90 -3.80 17.82
C GLN A 97 23.05 -4.61 16.86
N ILE A 98 21.85 -4.11 16.54
CA ILE A 98 20.91 -4.74 15.62
C ILE A 98 20.54 -3.74 14.52
N ARG A 99 20.39 -4.24 13.31
CA ARG A 99 19.90 -3.52 12.12
C ARG A 99 18.90 -4.37 11.40
N SER A 100 17.81 -3.78 10.92
CA SER A 100 16.89 -4.45 10.00
C SER A 100 16.91 -3.82 8.61
N ARG A 101 16.62 -4.65 7.61
CA ARG A 101 16.39 -4.24 6.22
C ARG A 101 15.20 -5.00 5.70
N GLY A 102 14.10 -4.29 5.53
CA GLY A 102 12.88 -4.82 4.92
C GLY A 102 12.78 -4.45 3.46
N GLN A 103 12.18 -5.34 2.69
CA GLN A 103 11.80 -5.08 1.31
C GLN A 103 10.43 -5.68 1.01
N TYR A 104 9.62 -4.98 0.23
CA TYR A 104 8.36 -5.50 -0.23
C TYR A 104 8.12 -5.19 -1.70
N HIS A 105 7.39 -6.08 -2.34
CA HIS A 105 6.92 -5.96 -3.71
C HIS A 105 5.43 -6.20 -3.71
N GLN A 106 4.67 -5.32 -4.34
CA GLN A 106 3.23 -5.49 -4.46
C GLN A 106 2.70 -5.00 -5.80
N VAL A 107 1.61 -5.59 -6.22
CA VAL A 107 0.79 -5.15 -7.35
C VAL A 107 -0.47 -4.50 -6.78
N GLU A 108 -0.89 -3.41 -7.39
CA GLU A 108 -2.05 -2.63 -6.96
C GLU A 108 -2.97 -2.34 -8.14
N ILE A 109 -4.25 -2.48 -7.91
CA ILE A 109 -5.31 -2.15 -8.88
C ILE A 109 -6.21 -1.10 -8.23
N PRO A 110 -5.91 0.20 -8.38
CA PRO A 110 -6.79 1.28 -7.98
C PRO A 110 -7.98 1.40 -8.93
N VAL A 111 -9.14 1.72 -8.37
CA VAL A 111 -10.36 2.09 -9.10
C VAL A 111 -10.90 3.33 -8.43
N ASP A 112 -10.61 4.49 -8.99
CA ASP A 112 -10.93 5.77 -8.40
C ASP A 112 -12.07 6.45 -9.17
N TRP A 113 -13.09 6.89 -8.48
CA TRP A 113 -13.99 7.91 -9.00
C TRP A 113 -13.29 9.25 -8.91
N GLN A 114 -13.38 10.04 -9.97
CA GLN A 114 -12.73 11.34 -10.02
C GLN A 114 -13.66 12.42 -10.54
N TYR A 115 -13.36 13.64 -10.14
CA TYR A 115 -13.95 14.84 -10.72
C TYR A 115 -12.84 15.80 -11.16
N LYS A 116 -12.91 16.25 -12.41
CA LYS A 116 -11.97 17.20 -13.02
C LYS A 116 -12.61 18.57 -13.17
N PHE A 117 -11.99 19.58 -12.60
CA PHE A 117 -12.35 20.99 -12.73
C PHE A 117 -11.39 21.64 -13.72
N GLU A 118 -11.90 22.19 -14.81
CA GLU A 118 -11.07 23.02 -15.70
C GLU A 118 -10.84 24.36 -15.03
N ILE A 119 -9.59 24.65 -14.66
CA ILE A 119 -9.19 25.90 -13.99
C ILE A 119 -8.54 26.90 -14.95
N ALA A 120 -8.01 26.41 -16.06
CA ALA A 120 -7.49 27.19 -17.17
C ALA A 120 -7.49 26.34 -18.44
N LYS A 121 -7.23 26.95 -19.59
CA LYS A 121 -7.15 26.25 -20.87
C LYS A 121 -6.19 25.05 -20.78
N ARG A 122 -6.70 23.86 -21.05
CA ARG A 122 -5.94 22.58 -20.98
C ARG A 122 -5.36 22.24 -19.61
N THR A 123 -5.96 22.79 -18.55
CA THR A 123 -5.46 22.65 -17.19
C THR A 123 -6.61 22.25 -16.26
N TRP A 124 -6.49 21.12 -15.59
CA TRP A 124 -7.52 20.58 -14.71
C TRP A 124 -6.99 20.31 -13.31
N LEU A 125 -7.78 20.67 -12.32
CA LEU A 125 -7.65 20.17 -10.96
C LEU A 125 -8.49 18.90 -10.84
N MET A 126 -7.95 17.85 -10.24
CA MET A 126 -8.62 16.57 -10.05
C MET A 126 -8.80 16.28 -8.57
N LEU A 127 -9.98 15.84 -8.21
CA LEU A 127 -10.23 15.20 -6.90
C LEU A 127 -10.64 13.77 -7.16
N TYR A 128 -10.13 12.84 -6.39
CA TYR A 128 -10.45 11.43 -6.60
C TYR A 128 -10.57 10.67 -5.29
N THR A 129 -11.37 9.61 -5.30
CA THR A 129 -11.54 8.68 -4.20
C THR A 129 -11.95 7.31 -4.73
N GLY A 130 -11.51 6.25 -4.08
CA GLY A 130 -11.91 4.91 -4.49
C GLY A 130 -11.13 3.80 -3.81
N PRO A 131 -11.55 2.55 -4.05
CA PRO A 131 -10.88 1.38 -3.54
C PRO A 131 -9.62 1.04 -4.35
N THR A 132 -8.62 0.51 -3.64
CA THR A 132 -7.44 -0.09 -4.25
C THR A 132 -7.29 -1.53 -3.73
N LEU A 133 -7.26 -2.49 -4.65
CA LEU A 133 -6.88 -3.86 -4.34
C LEU A 133 -5.36 -3.97 -4.41
N GLN A 134 -4.76 -4.49 -3.35
CA GLN A 134 -3.32 -4.68 -3.24
C GLN A 134 -3.00 -6.17 -3.08
N CYS A 135 -2.04 -6.67 -3.85
CA CYS A 135 -1.54 -8.02 -3.75
C CYS A 135 -0.04 -8.01 -3.47
N GLY A 136 0.35 -8.45 -2.28
CA GLY A 136 1.74 -8.59 -1.89
C GLY A 136 2.38 -9.81 -2.53
N LEU A 137 3.46 -9.60 -3.25
CA LEU A 137 4.23 -10.66 -3.91
C LEU A 137 5.35 -11.16 -3.00
N ILE A 138 6.14 -10.23 -2.48
CA ILE A 138 7.29 -10.49 -1.62
C ILE A 138 7.24 -9.49 -0.47
N PHE A 139 7.45 -9.97 0.75
CA PHE A 139 7.67 -9.13 1.90
C PHE A 139 8.66 -9.83 2.82
N LYS A 140 9.89 -9.36 2.82
CA LYS A 140 10.99 -9.96 3.56
C LYS A 140 11.64 -8.94 4.47
N ASP A 141 12.02 -9.38 5.64
CA ASP A 141 12.84 -8.60 6.57
C ASP A 141 14.12 -9.37 6.90
N LYS A 142 15.24 -8.67 6.85
CA LYS A 142 16.56 -9.22 7.18
C LYS A 142 17.09 -8.52 8.43
N TRP A 143 17.37 -9.32 9.42
CA TRP A 143 17.95 -8.87 10.67
C TRP A 143 19.44 -9.15 10.69
N TYR A 144 20.20 -8.15 11.04
CA TYR A 144 21.64 -8.24 11.23
C TYR A 144 21.94 -7.94 12.69
N ALA A 145 22.64 -8.85 13.35
CA ALA A 145 23.11 -8.64 14.70
C ALA A 145 24.64 -8.75 14.72
N ARG A 146 25.32 -7.84 15.40
CA ARG A 146 26.78 -7.89 15.54
C ARG A 146 27.21 -7.62 16.98
N SER A 147 28.32 -8.27 17.38
CA SER A 147 29.03 -7.99 18.63
C SER A 147 29.80 -6.68 18.54
N ASP A 148 30.16 -6.09 19.68
CA ASP A 148 31.00 -4.91 19.76
C ASP A 148 32.35 -5.06 19.02
N ASN A 149 32.88 -6.27 18.95
CA ASN A 149 34.12 -6.60 18.23
C ASN A 149 33.93 -6.73 16.72
N LYS A 150 32.74 -6.46 16.17
CA LYS A 150 32.40 -6.51 14.73
C LYS A 150 32.62 -7.86 14.04
N SER A 151 33.10 -8.88 14.72
CA SER A 151 33.59 -10.14 14.14
C SER A 151 32.52 -11.20 13.91
N ASN A 152 31.37 -11.13 14.60
CA ASN A 152 30.30 -12.12 14.46
C ASN A 152 28.99 -11.45 14.04
N ALA A 153 28.71 -11.41 12.75
CA ALA A 153 27.41 -10.97 12.24
C ALA A 153 26.49 -12.18 12.13
N PHE A 154 25.45 -12.21 12.94
CA PHE A 154 24.32 -13.13 12.72
C PHE A 154 23.39 -12.47 11.70
N THR A 155 22.95 -13.24 10.71
CA THR A 155 21.97 -12.80 9.73
C THR A 155 20.77 -13.74 9.76
N HIS A 156 19.60 -13.19 9.96
CA HIS A 156 18.35 -13.92 9.90
C HIS A 156 17.42 -13.24 8.88
N GLU A 157 16.78 -14.03 8.02
CA GLU A 157 15.84 -13.57 7.01
C GLU A 157 14.48 -14.18 7.30
N GLU A 158 13.45 -13.35 7.37
CA GLU A 158 12.08 -13.72 7.61
C GLU A 158 11.21 -13.32 6.42
N ASN A 159 10.32 -14.22 6.01
CA ASN A 159 9.28 -13.90 5.02
C ASN A 159 7.98 -13.60 5.76
N LEU A 160 7.55 -12.36 5.76
CA LEU A 160 6.37 -11.90 6.50
C LEU A 160 5.06 -12.51 6.01
N TYR A 161 5.04 -13.17 4.86
CA TYR A 161 3.88 -13.93 4.37
C TYR A 161 3.91 -15.41 4.75
N SER A 162 5.03 -15.91 5.32
CA SER A 162 5.19 -17.29 5.75
C SER A 162 4.71 -17.45 7.19
N GLU A 163 3.89 -18.45 7.44
CA GLU A 163 3.48 -18.83 8.81
C GLU A 163 4.60 -19.53 9.54
N GLU A 164 5.49 -20.23 8.82
CA GLU A 164 6.64 -20.91 9.39
C GLU A 164 7.67 -19.92 9.96
N ASP A 165 7.85 -18.76 9.29
CA ASP A 165 8.82 -17.75 9.70
C ASP A 165 8.26 -16.78 10.76
N MET A 166 6.95 -16.46 10.68
CA MET A 166 6.34 -15.37 11.44
C MET A 166 5.43 -15.85 12.57
N GLU A 167 5.21 -17.17 12.69
CA GLU A 167 4.31 -17.74 13.68
C GLU A 167 2.98 -16.97 13.79
N ASP A 168 2.90 -16.05 14.77
CA ASP A 168 1.67 -15.32 15.12
C ASP A 168 1.43 -14.01 14.32
N TYR A 169 2.42 -13.56 13.55
CA TYR A 169 2.37 -12.24 12.88
C TYR A 169 2.39 -12.29 11.36
N ALA A 170 2.13 -13.46 10.79
CA ALA A 170 2.10 -13.62 9.34
C ALA A 170 1.08 -12.67 8.68
N LEU A 171 1.49 -12.03 7.59
CA LEU A 171 0.66 -11.10 6.84
C LEU A 171 -0.15 -11.82 5.76
N LYS A 172 -1.31 -11.26 5.45
CA LYS A 172 -2.09 -11.63 4.28
C LYS A 172 -1.51 -10.98 3.03
N ARG A 173 -1.48 -11.71 1.92
CA ARG A 173 -1.04 -11.17 0.63
C ARG A 173 -2.03 -10.18 0.03
N LEU A 174 -3.33 -10.38 0.30
CA LEU A 174 -4.40 -9.51 -0.22
C LEU A 174 -4.77 -8.47 0.82
N ASN A 175 -4.80 -7.22 0.38
CA ASN A 175 -5.25 -6.08 1.15
C ASN A 175 -6.18 -5.21 0.30
N VAL A 176 -7.09 -4.52 0.96
CA VAL A 176 -7.99 -3.55 0.34
C VAL A 176 -7.84 -2.24 1.10
N THR A 177 -7.62 -1.18 0.36
CA THR A 177 -7.54 0.18 0.89
C THR A 177 -8.60 1.06 0.25
N TRP A 178 -8.88 2.19 0.88
CA TRP A 178 -9.71 3.25 0.31
C TRP A 178 -8.88 4.52 0.22
N GLY A 179 -8.75 5.04 -0.99
CA GLY A 179 -7.96 6.21 -1.28
C GLY A 179 -8.77 7.49 -1.34
N ILE A 180 -8.14 8.59 -0.95
CA ILE A 180 -8.58 9.95 -1.22
C ILE A 180 -7.39 10.77 -1.67
N GLY A 181 -7.59 11.60 -2.69
CA GLY A 181 -6.50 12.40 -3.20
C GLY A 181 -6.91 13.52 -4.11
N ALA A 182 -5.91 14.29 -4.49
CA ALA A 182 -6.04 15.37 -5.45
C ALA A 182 -4.92 15.28 -6.49
N GLY A 183 -5.14 15.90 -7.62
CA GLY A 183 -4.17 15.92 -8.69
C GLY A 183 -4.33 17.15 -9.58
N PHE A 184 -3.36 17.32 -10.42
CA PHE A 184 -3.28 18.39 -11.39
C PHE A 184 -2.94 17.77 -12.74
N GLN A 185 -3.65 18.18 -13.80
CA GLN A 185 -3.37 17.77 -15.18
C GLN A 185 -3.12 19.00 -16.03
N TYR A 186 -2.04 19.00 -16.77
CA TYR A 186 -1.73 19.96 -17.81
C TYR A 186 -1.50 19.22 -19.12
N GLU A 187 -2.40 19.45 -20.08
CA GLU A 187 -2.41 18.69 -21.34
C GLU A 187 -2.34 17.17 -21.09
N ARG A 188 -1.21 16.54 -21.45
CA ARG A 188 -0.96 15.10 -21.30
C ARG A 188 -0.28 14.73 -20.00
N TYR A 189 0.25 15.70 -19.26
CA TYR A 189 0.98 15.45 -18.03
C TYR A 189 0.03 15.55 -16.83
N PHE A 190 0.21 14.66 -15.88
CA PHE A 190 -0.55 14.74 -14.64
C PHE A 190 0.32 14.47 -13.41
N LEU A 191 -0.04 15.10 -12.31
CA LEU A 191 0.50 14.87 -10.99
C LEU A 191 -0.66 14.50 -10.07
N ARG A 192 -0.53 13.41 -9.33
CA ARG A 192 -1.53 12.95 -8.35
C ARG A 192 -0.88 12.69 -7.01
N GLY A 193 -1.51 13.14 -5.93
CA GLY A 193 -1.11 12.86 -4.57
C GLY A 193 -2.31 12.40 -3.75
N GLY A 194 -2.10 11.42 -2.88
CA GLY A 194 -3.19 10.88 -2.09
C GLY A 194 -2.75 10.03 -0.91
N TYR A 195 -3.75 9.65 -0.14
CA TYR A 195 -3.61 8.77 1.01
C TYR A 195 -4.62 7.64 0.93
N ASP A 196 -4.14 6.41 1.09
CA ASP A 196 -4.93 5.19 1.06
C ASP A 196 -5.03 4.63 2.49
N PHE A 197 -6.25 4.45 2.98
CA PHE A 197 -6.55 3.90 4.29
C PHE A 197 -6.78 2.40 4.18
N GLY A 198 -6.08 1.59 4.96
CA GLY A 198 -6.32 0.15 5.03
C GLY A 198 -7.69 -0.16 5.60
N LEU A 199 -8.49 -0.96 4.87
CA LEU A 199 -9.84 -1.35 5.27
C LEU A 199 -9.88 -2.68 5.99
N ILE A 200 -8.93 -3.56 5.71
CA ILE A 200 -8.89 -4.90 6.28
C ILE A 200 -7.68 -5.08 7.20
N ASN A 201 -7.82 -5.97 8.16
CA ASN A 201 -6.69 -6.35 9.00
C ASN A 201 -5.68 -7.15 8.15
N PRO A 202 -4.44 -6.66 7.97
CA PRO A 202 -3.43 -7.33 7.16
C PRO A 202 -2.89 -8.61 7.82
N TYR A 203 -3.07 -8.78 9.11
CA TYR A 203 -2.57 -9.96 9.82
C TYR A 203 -3.50 -11.16 9.63
N LYS A 204 -2.94 -12.34 9.49
CA LYS A 204 -3.69 -13.59 9.57
C LYS A 204 -4.24 -13.72 10.99
N ALA A 205 -5.50 -14.17 11.12
CA ALA A 205 -6.07 -14.44 12.42
C ALA A 205 -5.37 -15.68 13.01
N TYR A 206 -4.43 -15.47 13.90
CA TYR A 206 -3.86 -16.55 14.66
C TYR A 206 -4.71 -16.82 15.91
N GLN A 207 -4.86 -18.09 16.22
CA GLN A 207 -5.52 -18.51 17.43
C GLN A 207 -4.50 -18.42 18.56
N PHE A 208 -4.45 -17.32 19.27
CA PHE A 208 -3.91 -17.30 20.61
C PHE A 208 -4.81 -18.17 21.49
N THR A 209 -4.56 -19.48 21.47
CA THR A 209 -5.45 -20.45 22.13
C THR A 209 -5.22 -20.53 23.64
N GLU A 210 -4.19 -19.92 24.20
CA GLU A 210 -3.85 -20.13 25.60
C GLU A 210 -3.90 -18.92 26.55
N VAL A 211 -4.04 -17.70 26.08
CA VAL A 211 -4.00 -16.51 26.95
C VAL A 211 -5.31 -15.70 26.95
N VAL A 212 -6.32 -16.10 26.20
CA VAL A 212 -7.54 -15.28 26.05
C VAL A 212 -8.75 -15.95 26.70
N ASN A 213 -8.67 -16.17 28.00
CA ASN A 213 -9.88 -16.48 28.78
C ASN A 213 -10.69 -15.23 29.19
N ASP A 214 -10.29 -14.03 28.75
CA ASP A 214 -10.93 -12.77 29.13
C ASP A 214 -11.39 -11.92 27.95
N GLY A 215 -12.02 -12.48 26.93
CA GLY A 215 -12.74 -11.67 25.92
C GLY A 215 -11.91 -10.60 25.21
N ASN A 216 -10.61 -10.70 25.18
CA ASN A 216 -9.69 -9.62 24.83
C ASN A 216 -9.54 -9.42 23.32
N PRO A 217 -9.53 -8.19 22.83
CA PRO A 217 -9.59 -7.88 21.41
C PRO A 217 -8.35 -8.37 20.67
N ARG A 218 -8.61 -9.07 19.57
CA ARG A 218 -7.61 -9.55 18.61
C ARG A 218 -6.70 -8.41 18.18
N THR A 219 -5.42 -8.69 18.05
CA THR A 219 -4.46 -7.77 17.41
C THR A 219 -5.02 -7.25 16.10
N ARG A 220 -5.21 -5.96 16.00
CA ARG A 220 -5.72 -5.30 14.80
C ARG A 220 -4.62 -4.47 14.20
N GLY A 221 -4.37 -4.67 12.93
CA GLY A 221 -3.46 -3.84 12.17
C GLY A 221 -4.17 -3.14 11.04
N ARG A 222 -3.51 -2.14 10.51
CA ARG A 222 -3.92 -1.41 9.32
C ARG A 222 -2.70 -1.10 8.48
N PHE A 223 -2.84 -1.26 7.17
CA PHE A 223 -1.80 -0.94 6.21
C PHE A 223 -2.23 0.31 5.44
N ASP A 224 -1.66 1.44 5.78
CA ASP A 224 -1.92 2.72 5.15
C ASP A 224 -0.81 3.06 4.16
N GLN A 225 -1.11 3.90 3.17
CA GLN A 225 -0.12 4.34 2.20
C GLN A 225 -0.38 5.78 1.79
N TRP A 226 0.63 6.64 1.81
CA TRP A 226 0.57 7.88 1.07
C TRP A 226 1.43 7.79 -0.19
N GLN A 227 1.02 8.49 -1.23
CA GLN A 227 1.65 8.39 -2.54
C GLN A 227 1.61 9.70 -3.29
N ILE A 228 2.63 9.88 -4.12
CA ILE A 228 2.67 10.93 -5.12
C ILE A 228 3.10 10.31 -6.46
N LYS A 229 2.37 10.60 -7.52
CA LYS A 229 2.56 10.00 -8.85
C LYS A 229 2.60 11.09 -9.91
N LEU A 230 3.58 11.03 -10.79
CA LEU A 230 3.69 11.81 -12.01
C LEU A 230 3.44 10.89 -13.19
N GLY A 231 2.71 11.32 -14.18
CA GLY A 231 2.46 10.50 -15.36
C GLY A 231 2.22 11.31 -16.63
N ILE A 232 2.12 10.55 -17.70
CA ILE A 232 1.85 11.08 -19.04
C ILE A 232 0.80 10.21 -19.74
N TYR A 233 -0.19 10.83 -20.34
CA TYR A 233 -1.13 10.17 -21.23
C TYR A 233 -0.49 10.02 -22.61
N LEU A 234 -0.38 8.80 -23.07
CA LEU A 234 0.25 8.43 -24.33
C LEU A 234 -0.76 8.45 -25.48
N TRP A 235 -2.02 8.17 -25.17
CA TRP A 235 -3.08 8.06 -26.15
C TRP A 235 -4.37 8.66 -25.60
N GLU A 236 -5.12 9.33 -26.48
CA GLU A 236 -6.41 9.99 -26.25
C GLU A 236 -7.38 9.57 -27.35
N LYS A 237 -8.59 9.20 -26.96
CA LYS A 237 -9.67 8.83 -27.90
C LYS A 237 -10.80 9.84 -27.79
#